data_7b4b7d34a8d3740ebf4298a5239d100a
#
_entry.id   7b4b7d34a8d3740ebf4298a5239d100a
#
_cell.length_a   1.000
_cell.length_b   1.000
_cell.length_c   1.000
_cell.angle_alpha   90.00
_cell.angle_beta   90.00
_cell.angle_gamma   90.00
#
_symmetry.space_group_name_H-M   'P 1'
#
loop_
_entity.id
_entity.type
_entity.pdbx_description
1 polymer ?
#
loop_
_entity_poly.entity_id
_entity_poly.type
_entity_poly.pdbx_seq_one_letter_code
_entity_poly.pdbx_strand_id
1 'polypeptide(L)'
;MESNKILIVEDEEIIRLGLKDNFELENYIVETAGDGDEAIEKADTFLPDLVILDLMIPKKSGFEVCRYIRKKHPDTFIIMLTAKTEETSKVTGLEMGADDYVTKPFSILELLARVKAFLRRGPRTGGFSNASPVEVSNSDIVDFKGIHLDFKKYEASKNGVALEMSAREFQILKYFWNKRGEVVLREDLLQDIWGYTPDNMPSTRTIDNHIVNLRKKLEDDQANPKIILSIRGAGYKFDV
;
A
#
# COMPACT_ATOMS: atom_id res chain seq x y z
N MET A 1 -15.28 8.63 -19.13
CA MET A 1 -14.35 8.36 -18.01
C MET A 1 -13.20 7.59 -18.61
N GLU A 2 -11.97 7.99 -18.36
CA GLU A 2 -10.82 7.20 -18.80
C GLU A 2 -10.81 5.90 -18.00
N SER A 3 -10.63 4.77 -18.71
CA SER A 3 -10.53 3.46 -18.05
C SER A 3 -9.17 3.35 -17.37
N ASN A 4 -9.14 2.90 -16.11
CA ASN A 4 -7.88 2.73 -15.38
C ASN A 4 -7.00 1.65 -16.03
N LYS A 5 -5.70 1.87 -15.99
CA LYS A 5 -4.66 1.02 -16.56
C LYS A 5 -4.08 0.08 -15.51
N ILE A 6 -4.07 -1.21 -15.78
CA ILE A 6 -3.53 -2.24 -14.90
C ILE A 6 -2.40 -2.98 -15.60
N LEU A 7 -1.24 -3.08 -14.96
CA LEU A 7 -0.15 -3.95 -15.40
C LEU A 7 -0.15 -5.21 -14.54
N ILE A 8 -0.23 -6.38 -15.17
CA ILE A 8 -0.16 -7.69 -14.50
C ILE A 8 1.19 -8.32 -14.79
N VAL A 9 1.94 -8.62 -13.73
CA VAL A 9 3.28 -9.21 -13.81
C VAL A 9 3.25 -10.59 -13.15
N GLU A 10 3.30 -11.63 -13.97
CA GLU A 10 3.16 -13.03 -13.55
C GLU A 10 3.86 -13.90 -14.59
N ASP A 11 4.73 -14.82 -14.21
CA ASP A 11 5.46 -15.67 -15.14
C ASP A 11 4.62 -16.84 -15.67
N GLU A 12 3.69 -17.37 -14.87
CA GLU A 12 2.77 -18.42 -15.31
C GLU A 12 1.74 -17.87 -16.30
N GLU A 13 1.89 -18.21 -17.59
CA GLU A 13 1.04 -17.69 -18.68
C GLU A 13 -0.45 -17.91 -18.45
N ILE A 14 -0.83 -19.08 -17.92
CA ILE A 14 -2.25 -19.44 -17.66
C ILE A 14 -2.84 -18.49 -16.60
N ILE A 15 -2.11 -18.20 -15.53
CA ILE A 15 -2.56 -17.28 -14.47
C ILE A 15 -2.60 -15.86 -15.04
N ARG A 16 -1.54 -15.45 -15.74
CA ARG A 16 -1.42 -14.11 -16.35
C ARG A 16 -2.57 -13.79 -17.30
N LEU A 17 -2.89 -14.72 -18.23
CA LEU A 17 -3.99 -14.55 -19.18
C LEU A 17 -5.36 -14.61 -18.47
N GLY A 18 -5.55 -15.53 -17.54
CA GLY A 18 -6.78 -15.61 -16.76
C GLY A 18 -7.05 -14.32 -15.94
N LEU A 19 -6.02 -13.72 -15.38
CA LEU A 19 -6.14 -12.41 -14.70
C LEU A 19 -6.49 -11.32 -15.73
N LYS A 20 -5.77 -11.26 -16.86
CA LYS A 20 -6.04 -10.28 -17.92
C LYS A 20 -7.50 -10.31 -18.36
N ASP A 21 -8.03 -11.46 -18.74
CA ASP A 21 -9.40 -11.62 -19.20
C ASP A 21 -10.42 -11.12 -18.17
N ASN A 22 -10.22 -11.47 -16.90
CA ASN A 22 -11.12 -11.04 -15.82
C ASN A 22 -11.10 -9.52 -15.60
N PHE A 23 -9.93 -8.88 -15.69
CA PHE A 23 -9.83 -7.43 -15.52
C PHE A 23 -10.34 -6.67 -16.75
N GLU A 24 -10.12 -7.19 -17.96
CA GLU A 24 -10.69 -6.61 -19.18
C GLU A 24 -12.23 -6.67 -19.20
N LEU A 25 -12.84 -7.76 -18.68
CA LEU A 25 -14.29 -7.87 -18.50
C LEU A 25 -14.86 -6.81 -17.55
N GLU A 26 -14.07 -6.32 -16.63
CA GLU A 26 -14.42 -5.22 -15.71
C GLU A 26 -14.09 -3.82 -16.30
N ASN A 27 -13.78 -3.74 -17.60
CA ASN A 27 -13.49 -2.54 -18.36
C ASN A 27 -12.20 -1.82 -17.96
N TYR A 28 -11.20 -2.53 -17.45
CA TYR A 28 -9.84 -2.01 -17.28
C TYR A 28 -9.04 -2.15 -18.57
N ILE A 29 -8.08 -1.26 -18.77
CA ILE A 29 -7.08 -1.41 -19.84
C ILE A 29 -5.91 -2.20 -19.24
N VAL A 30 -5.63 -3.39 -19.80
CA VAL A 30 -4.68 -4.33 -19.20
C VAL A 30 -3.49 -4.62 -20.09
N GLU A 31 -2.29 -4.39 -19.58
CA GLU A 31 -1.04 -4.90 -20.11
C GLU A 31 -0.49 -6.00 -19.19
N THR A 32 0.31 -6.90 -19.77
CA THR A 32 0.87 -8.02 -19.01
C THR A 32 2.38 -8.13 -19.24
N ALA A 33 3.13 -8.60 -18.25
CA ALA A 33 4.55 -8.90 -18.34
C ALA A 33 4.83 -10.29 -17.76
N GLY A 34 5.72 -11.05 -18.39
CA GLY A 34 6.12 -12.38 -17.96
C GLY A 34 7.40 -12.41 -17.12
N ASP A 35 8.11 -11.29 -17.03
CA ASP A 35 9.35 -11.18 -16.26
C ASP A 35 9.60 -9.75 -15.77
N GLY A 36 10.61 -9.59 -14.91
CA GLY A 36 10.88 -8.31 -14.27
C GLY A 36 11.46 -7.24 -15.20
N ASP A 37 12.16 -7.60 -16.28
CA ASP A 37 12.66 -6.63 -17.25
C ASP A 37 11.51 -6.07 -18.11
N GLU A 38 10.64 -6.95 -18.60
CA GLU A 38 9.43 -6.57 -19.32
C GLU A 38 8.49 -5.72 -18.44
N ALA A 39 8.38 -6.07 -17.15
CA ALA A 39 7.58 -5.31 -16.19
C ALA A 39 8.06 -3.86 -16.04
N ILE A 40 9.36 -3.64 -15.94
CA ILE A 40 9.94 -2.30 -15.85
C ILE A 40 9.72 -1.50 -17.12
N GLU A 41 9.97 -2.09 -18.30
CA GLU A 41 9.74 -1.44 -19.60
C GLU A 41 8.28 -1.01 -19.75
N LYS A 42 7.35 -1.90 -19.42
CA LYS A 42 5.91 -1.62 -19.49
C LYS A 42 5.45 -0.62 -18.43
N ALA A 43 6.02 -0.64 -17.25
CA ALA A 43 5.72 0.39 -16.25
C ALA A 43 6.06 1.80 -16.76
N ASP A 44 7.16 1.95 -17.51
CA ASP A 44 7.60 3.22 -18.08
C ASP A 44 6.79 3.68 -19.30
N THR A 45 6.37 2.74 -20.14
CA THR A 45 5.69 3.06 -21.42
C THR A 45 4.18 3.11 -21.29
N PHE A 46 3.60 2.19 -20.51
CA PHE A 46 2.17 2.06 -20.31
C PHE A 46 1.65 3.00 -19.23
N LEU A 47 2.49 3.36 -18.22
CA LEU A 47 2.14 4.22 -17.08
C LEU A 47 0.89 3.71 -16.35
N PRO A 48 0.94 2.55 -15.70
CA PRO A 48 -0.21 1.94 -15.06
C PRO A 48 -0.65 2.69 -13.80
N ASP A 49 -1.96 2.76 -13.56
CA ASP A 49 -2.53 3.25 -12.30
C ASP A 49 -2.32 2.23 -11.16
N LEU A 50 -2.30 0.92 -11.52
CA LEU A 50 -2.10 -0.16 -10.59
C LEU A 50 -1.29 -1.29 -11.22
N VAL A 51 -0.39 -1.89 -10.41
CA VAL A 51 0.38 -3.08 -10.78
C VAL A 51 0.01 -4.24 -9.86
N ILE A 52 -0.33 -5.38 -10.45
CA ILE A 52 -0.44 -6.67 -9.78
C ILE A 52 0.87 -7.39 -10.06
N LEU A 53 1.63 -7.70 -9.02
CA LEU A 53 3.03 -8.11 -9.14
C LEU A 53 3.31 -9.39 -8.37
N ASP A 54 3.64 -10.47 -9.09
CA ASP A 54 4.19 -11.65 -8.43
C ASP A 54 5.62 -11.39 -7.93
N LEU A 55 5.93 -11.94 -6.78
CA LEU A 55 7.27 -11.88 -6.20
C LEU A 55 8.26 -12.77 -6.92
N MET A 56 7.81 -13.94 -7.37
CA MET A 56 8.65 -15.01 -7.91
C MET A 56 8.64 -15.00 -9.45
N ILE A 57 9.15 -13.93 -10.04
CA ILE A 57 9.27 -13.77 -11.49
C ILE A 57 10.74 -13.86 -11.94
N PRO A 58 11.00 -14.29 -13.19
CA PRO A 58 12.38 -14.41 -13.71
C PRO A 58 13.02 -13.05 -14.01
N LYS A 59 14.33 -13.06 -14.22
CA LYS A 59 15.23 -11.95 -14.48
C LYS A 59 15.37 -11.03 -13.27
N LYS A 60 14.54 -10.00 -13.13
CA LYS A 60 14.45 -9.18 -11.91
C LYS A 60 13.32 -9.66 -11.03
N SER A 61 13.58 -9.82 -9.75
CA SER A 61 12.59 -10.23 -8.77
C SER A 61 11.46 -9.20 -8.64
N GLY A 62 10.26 -9.64 -8.21
CA GLY A 62 9.16 -8.73 -7.93
C GLY A 62 9.51 -7.63 -6.92
N PHE A 63 10.45 -7.88 -6.01
CA PHE A 63 10.96 -6.86 -5.09
C PHE A 63 11.72 -5.75 -5.79
N GLU A 64 12.59 -6.08 -6.75
CA GLU A 64 13.36 -5.11 -7.52
C GLU A 64 12.43 -4.27 -8.40
N VAL A 65 11.43 -4.92 -9.03
CA VAL A 65 10.39 -4.25 -9.83
C VAL A 65 9.57 -3.29 -8.95
N CYS A 66 9.12 -3.73 -7.77
CA CYS A 66 8.38 -2.88 -6.82
C CYS A 66 9.18 -1.64 -6.42
N ARG A 67 10.45 -1.81 -6.04
CA ARG A 67 11.34 -0.70 -5.68
C ARG A 67 11.51 0.28 -6.84
N TYR A 68 11.69 -0.23 -8.05
CA TYR A 68 11.82 0.60 -9.25
C TYR A 68 10.57 1.44 -9.49
N ILE A 69 9.38 0.78 -9.50
CA ILE A 69 8.10 1.45 -9.71
C ILE A 69 7.88 2.49 -8.61
N ARG A 70 8.13 2.16 -7.35
CA ARG A 70 7.92 3.09 -6.24
C ARG A 70 8.80 4.34 -6.35
N LYS A 71 10.04 4.19 -6.82
CA LYS A 71 10.98 5.31 -7.01
C LYS A 71 10.60 6.19 -8.21
N LYS A 72 10.18 5.60 -9.31
CA LYS A 72 9.98 6.30 -10.59
C LYS A 72 8.52 6.71 -10.80
N HIS A 73 7.58 5.91 -10.32
CA HIS A 73 6.14 6.08 -10.45
C HIS A 73 5.48 6.01 -9.06
N PRO A 74 5.70 7.01 -8.18
CA PRO A 74 5.26 6.97 -6.78
C PRO A 74 3.74 6.88 -6.63
N ASP A 75 2.99 7.34 -7.61
CA ASP A 75 1.53 7.35 -7.61
C ASP A 75 0.89 6.02 -8.04
N THR A 76 1.65 5.13 -8.65
CA THR A 76 1.16 3.80 -9.05
C THR A 76 0.89 2.92 -7.83
N PHE A 77 -0.30 2.33 -7.74
CA PHE A 77 -0.61 1.34 -6.72
C PHE A 77 0.05 0.00 -7.03
N ILE A 78 0.54 -0.70 -6.00
CA ILE A 78 1.19 -2.00 -6.15
C ILE A 78 0.54 -3.00 -5.21
N ILE A 79 -0.07 -4.05 -5.78
CA ILE A 79 -0.56 -5.23 -5.06
C ILE A 79 0.40 -6.38 -5.34
N MET A 80 1.08 -6.88 -4.31
CA MET A 80 1.97 -8.03 -4.46
C MET A 80 1.22 -9.35 -4.30
N LEU A 81 1.49 -10.29 -5.19
CA LEU A 81 1.09 -11.69 -5.06
C LEU A 81 2.23 -12.47 -4.40
N THR A 82 1.95 -13.27 -3.37
CA THR A 82 2.99 -13.98 -2.59
C THR A 82 2.56 -15.38 -2.21
N ALA A 83 3.50 -16.33 -2.19
CA ALA A 83 3.24 -17.66 -1.66
C ALA A 83 3.06 -17.64 -0.13
N LYS A 84 2.21 -18.52 0.39
CA LYS A 84 1.83 -18.59 1.82
C LYS A 84 2.99 -18.90 2.77
N THR A 85 4.07 -19.48 2.26
CA THR A 85 5.22 -20.03 3.03
C THR A 85 6.33 -19.03 3.34
N GLU A 86 6.27 -17.81 2.79
CA GLU A 86 7.35 -16.84 2.91
C GLU A 86 7.01 -15.73 3.91
N GLU A 87 6.94 -16.06 5.21
CA GLU A 87 6.81 -15.02 6.25
C GLU A 87 7.99 -14.04 6.26
N THR A 88 9.17 -14.48 5.93
CA THR A 88 10.36 -13.63 5.73
C THR A 88 10.23 -12.73 4.51
N SER A 89 9.65 -13.20 3.41
CA SER A 89 9.43 -12.39 2.20
C SER A 89 8.38 -11.29 2.40
N LYS A 90 7.41 -11.50 3.31
CA LYS A 90 6.40 -10.47 3.66
C LYS A 90 7.03 -9.28 4.39
N VAL A 91 7.97 -9.52 5.29
CA VAL A 91 8.70 -8.45 6.00
C VAL A 91 9.58 -7.68 5.02
N THR A 92 10.29 -8.37 4.13
CA THR A 92 11.18 -7.76 3.13
C THR A 92 10.40 -7.00 2.04
N GLY A 93 9.26 -7.54 1.58
CA GLY A 93 8.43 -6.89 0.55
C GLY A 93 7.76 -5.60 1.01
N LEU A 94 7.49 -5.50 2.31
CA LEU A 94 6.90 -4.32 2.93
C LEU A 94 7.87 -3.17 3.07
N GLU A 95 9.15 -3.47 3.26
CA GLU A 95 10.22 -2.47 3.22
C GLU A 95 10.36 -1.82 1.84
N MET A 96 9.77 -2.42 0.81
CA MET A 96 9.89 -2.00 -0.59
C MET A 96 8.71 -1.19 -1.14
N GLY A 97 7.69 -0.92 -0.32
CA GLY A 97 6.67 0.07 -0.66
C GLY A 97 5.45 -0.43 -1.43
N ALA A 98 5.12 -1.73 -1.39
CA ALA A 98 3.83 -2.22 -1.88
C ALA A 98 2.66 -1.68 -1.06
N ASP A 99 1.49 -1.54 -1.68
CA ASP A 99 0.29 -0.99 -1.03
C ASP A 99 -0.59 -2.09 -0.42
N ASP A 100 -0.53 -3.30 -0.98
CA ASP A 100 -1.27 -4.45 -0.48
C ASP A 100 -0.57 -5.77 -0.86
N TYR A 101 -0.97 -6.87 -0.18
CA TYR A 101 -0.44 -8.21 -0.38
C TYR A 101 -1.58 -9.21 -0.43
N VAL A 102 -1.54 -10.07 -1.44
CA VAL A 102 -2.48 -11.16 -1.62
C VAL A 102 -1.72 -12.48 -1.65
N THR A 103 -2.11 -13.43 -0.81
CA THR A 103 -1.44 -14.74 -0.73
C THR A 103 -2.02 -15.72 -1.74
N LYS A 104 -1.15 -16.39 -2.50
CA LYS A 104 -1.53 -17.52 -3.35
C LYS A 104 -1.83 -18.78 -2.47
N PRO A 105 -2.89 -19.56 -2.76
CA PRO A 105 -3.90 -19.30 -3.78
C PRO A 105 -4.88 -18.21 -3.36
N PHE A 106 -5.31 -17.38 -4.31
CA PHE A 106 -6.25 -16.28 -4.11
C PHE A 106 -7.54 -16.45 -4.92
N SER A 107 -8.58 -15.79 -4.49
CA SER A 107 -9.82 -15.66 -5.26
C SER A 107 -9.72 -14.47 -6.23
N ILE A 108 -10.08 -14.67 -7.49
CA ILE A 108 -10.20 -13.59 -8.48
C ILE A 108 -11.15 -12.50 -8.00
N LEU A 109 -12.28 -12.87 -7.38
CA LEU A 109 -13.24 -11.92 -6.83
C LEU A 109 -12.65 -11.07 -5.70
N GLU A 110 -11.80 -11.68 -4.84
CA GLU A 110 -11.08 -10.94 -3.80
C GLU A 110 -10.10 -9.94 -4.42
N LEU A 111 -9.32 -10.36 -5.41
CA LEU A 111 -8.35 -9.49 -6.08
C LEU A 111 -9.04 -8.33 -6.82
N LEU A 112 -10.15 -8.60 -7.52
CA LEU A 112 -10.97 -7.57 -8.16
C LEU A 112 -11.52 -6.56 -7.15
N ALA A 113 -12.03 -7.02 -5.99
CA ALA A 113 -12.52 -6.13 -4.95
C ALA A 113 -11.43 -5.20 -4.41
N ARG A 114 -10.21 -5.72 -4.23
CA ARG A 114 -9.04 -4.94 -3.82
C ARG A 114 -8.66 -3.89 -4.85
N VAL A 115 -8.55 -4.27 -6.12
CA VAL A 115 -8.25 -3.36 -7.23
C VAL A 115 -9.31 -2.25 -7.34
N LYS A 116 -10.60 -2.59 -7.28
CA LYS A 116 -11.70 -1.61 -7.26
C LYS A 116 -11.59 -0.63 -6.10
N ALA A 117 -11.21 -1.11 -4.91
CA ALA A 117 -11.02 -0.26 -3.73
C ALA A 117 -9.88 0.75 -3.91
N PHE A 118 -8.76 0.34 -4.53
CA PHE A 118 -7.63 1.23 -4.81
C PHE A 118 -7.98 2.28 -5.88
N LEU A 119 -8.54 1.86 -7.01
CA LEU A 119 -8.78 2.72 -8.16
C LEU A 119 -9.98 3.68 -7.98
N ARG A 120 -10.95 3.34 -7.12
CA ARG A 120 -12.08 4.23 -6.80
C ARG A 120 -11.63 5.58 -6.21
N ARG A 121 -10.44 5.65 -5.61
CA ARG A 121 -9.93 6.86 -4.93
C ARG A 121 -9.20 7.84 -5.83
N GLY A 122 -9.02 7.50 -7.11
CA GLY A 122 -8.27 8.32 -8.07
C GLY A 122 -6.76 8.36 -7.81
N PRO A 123 -5.99 9.11 -8.62
CA PRO A 123 -4.55 9.24 -8.48
C PRO A 123 -4.17 9.73 -7.09
N ARG A 124 -3.03 9.28 -6.57
CA ARG A 124 -2.51 9.62 -5.23
C ARG A 124 -2.30 11.12 -4.99
N THR A 125 -2.27 11.93 -6.05
CA THR A 125 -2.10 13.39 -6.02
C THR A 125 -3.38 14.17 -5.68
N GLY A 126 -4.55 13.53 -5.61
CA GLY A 126 -5.84 14.19 -5.39
C GLY A 126 -6.46 13.87 -4.04
N GLY A 127 -6.47 14.86 -3.18
CA GLY A 127 -7.17 15.06 -1.92
C GLY A 127 -8.25 14.06 -1.46
N PHE A 128 -8.29 13.87 -0.17
CA PHE A 128 -9.36 13.22 0.58
C PHE A 128 -10.73 13.81 0.19
N SER A 129 -11.47 13.12 -0.69
CA SER A 129 -12.85 13.48 -1.02
C SER A 129 -13.76 12.35 -0.57
N ASN A 130 -14.67 12.70 0.35
CA ASN A 130 -15.82 11.96 0.86
C ASN A 130 -15.60 10.97 2.02
N ALA A 131 -15.02 11.45 3.12
CA ALA A 131 -15.56 11.15 4.44
C ALA A 131 -16.09 12.47 5.00
N SER A 132 -17.24 12.48 5.66
CA SER A 132 -17.88 13.65 6.24
C SER A 132 -16.89 14.52 7.01
N PRO A 133 -17.00 15.88 6.96
CA PRO A 133 -16.01 16.73 7.58
C PRO A 133 -16.11 16.61 9.11
N VAL A 134 -15.18 15.85 9.68
CA VAL A 134 -14.78 16.12 11.05
C VAL A 134 -13.86 17.31 10.95
N GLU A 135 -14.30 18.46 11.42
CA GLU A 135 -13.45 19.64 11.58
C GLU A 135 -12.28 19.27 12.50
N VAL A 136 -11.10 19.09 11.90
CA VAL A 136 -9.85 18.86 12.62
C VAL A 136 -8.91 19.99 12.26
N SER A 137 -8.35 20.61 13.29
CA SER A 137 -7.36 21.68 13.26
C SER A 137 -6.25 21.39 12.24
N ASN A 138 -6.21 22.20 11.19
CA ASN A 138 -5.35 22.10 10.03
C ASN A 138 -3.90 22.50 10.33
N SER A 139 -3.07 21.55 10.71
CA SER A 139 -1.66 21.66 10.34
C SER A 139 -1.31 20.49 9.43
N ASP A 140 -1.12 20.75 8.14
CA ASP A 140 -0.59 19.78 7.20
C ASP A 140 0.88 19.42 7.53
N ILE A 141 1.49 20.19 8.40
CA ILE A 141 2.83 20.00 8.93
C ILE A 141 2.75 19.70 10.43
N VAL A 142 3.40 18.66 10.87
CA VAL A 142 3.42 18.23 12.27
C VAL A 142 4.82 17.83 12.72
N ASP A 143 5.15 18.18 13.97
CA ASP A 143 6.42 17.91 14.61
C ASP A 143 6.17 17.19 15.96
N PHE A 144 6.79 16.03 16.15
CA PHE A 144 6.73 15.28 17.40
C PHE A 144 7.94 14.37 17.56
N LYS A 145 8.47 14.24 18.76
CA LYS A 145 9.57 13.32 19.11
C LYS A 145 10.74 13.31 18.09
N GLY A 146 11.11 14.48 17.56
CA GLY A 146 12.16 14.61 16.54
C GLY A 146 11.76 14.20 15.13
N ILE A 147 10.48 13.88 14.90
CA ILE A 147 9.91 13.53 13.60
C ILE A 147 9.18 14.75 13.06
N HIS A 148 9.49 15.12 11.82
CA HIS A 148 8.81 16.14 11.04
C HIS A 148 8.06 15.48 9.89
N LEU A 149 6.78 15.82 9.71
CA LEU A 149 5.93 15.32 8.62
C LEU A 149 5.24 16.49 7.93
N ASP A 150 5.38 16.60 6.61
CA ASP A 150 4.56 17.44 5.74
C ASP A 150 3.62 16.53 4.94
N PHE A 151 2.36 16.45 5.36
CA PHE A 151 1.36 15.59 4.72
C PHE A 151 0.93 16.08 3.33
N LYS A 152 1.16 17.36 3.03
CA LYS A 152 0.82 17.93 1.73
C LYS A 152 1.88 17.66 0.69
N LYS A 153 3.16 17.73 1.09
CA LYS A 153 4.29 17.46 0.20
C LYS A 153 4.71 16.00 0.20
N TYR A 154 4.19 15.19 1.14
CA TYR A 154 4.64 13.82 1.37
C TYR A 154 6.14 13.75 1.73
N GLU A 155 6.57 14.71 2.55
CA GLU A 155 7.94 14.78 3.07
C GLU A 155 7.97 14.37 4.54
N ALA A 156 8.98 13.60 4.91
CA ALA A 156 9.22 13.18 6.28
C ALA A 156 10.70 13.24 6.64
N SER A 157 11.00 13.58 7.89
CA SER A 157 12.36 13.46 8.42
C SER A 157 12.35 13.08 9.89
N LYS A 158 13.42 12.43 10.35
CA LYS A 158 13.65 12.15 11.77
C LYS A 158 15.02 12.72 12.16
N ASN A 159 15.04 13.61 13.14
CA ASN A 159 16.25 14.32 13.60
C ASN A 159 16.98 15.01 12.44
N GLY A 160 16.26 15.56 11.47
CA GLY A 160 16.82 16.24 10.29
C GLY A 160 17.27 15.31 9.17
N VAL A 161 17.17 13.99 9.34
CA VAL A 161 17.48 13.02 8.28
C VAL A 161 16.18 12.63 7.55
N ALA A 162 16.18 12.79 6.22
CA ALA A 162 15.00 12.46 5.40
C ALA A 162 14.63 10.98 5.54
N LEU A 163 13.32 10.71 5.65
CA LEU A 163 12.74 9.38 5.67
C LEU A 163 12.04 9.09 4.34
N GLU A 164 12.42 8.01 3.69
CA GLU A 164 11.68 7.50 2.53
C GLU A 164 10.39 6.82 2.99
N MET A 165 9.24 7.39 2.61
CA MET A 165 7.93 6.87 3.00
C MET A 165 7.02 6.76 1.79
N SER A 166 6.21 5.70 1.74
CA SER A 166 5.17 5.55 0.73
C SER A 166 3.98 6.46 1.02
N ALA A 167 3.20 6.80 -0.01
CA ALA A 167 1.97 7.57 0.18
C ALA A 167 0.99 6.87 1.14
N ARG A 168 0.99 5.53 1.18
CA ARG A 168 0.18 4.75 2.11
C ARG A 168 0.61 4.94 3.57
N GLU A 169 1.91 4.98 3.82
CA GLU A 169 2.44 5.25 5.16
C GLU A 169 2.07 6.66 5.63
N PHE A 170 2.11 7.67 4.74
CA PHE A 170 1.61 9.01 5.05
C PHE A 170 0.11 9.02 5.36
N GLN A 171 -0.71 8.27 4.62
CA GLN A 171 -2.15 8.16 4.89
C GLN A 171 -2.42 7.55 6.27
N ILE A 172 -1.70 6.48 6.64
CA ILE A 172 -1.81 5.85 7.96
C ILE A 172 -1.41 6.83 9.05
N LEU A 173 -0.28 7.54 8.88
CA LEU A 173 0.18 8.52 9.87
C LEU A 173 -0.77 9.70 10.01
N LYS A 174 -1.33 10.22 8.91
CA LYS A 174 -2.34 11.28 8.98
C LYS A 174 -3.60 10.82 9.71
N TYR A 175 -4.03 9.59 9.47
CA TYR A 175 -5.16 8.99 10.18
C TYR A 175 -4.88 8.87 11.68
N PHE A 176 -3.70 8.35 12.04
CA PHE A 176 -3.26 8.27 13.44
C PHE A 176 -3.10 9.64 14.09
N TRP A 177 -2.55 10.62 13.37
CA TRP A 177 -2.43 11.98 13.88
C TRP A 177 -3.77 12.60 14.24
N ASN A 178 -4.78 12.38 13.39
CA ASN A 178 -6.14 12.87 13.63
C ASN A 178 -6.82 12.16 14.83
N LYS A 179 -6.48 10.91 15.06
CA LYS A 179 -7.00 10.08 16.17
C LYS A 179 -5.94 9.81 17.27
N ARG A 180 -4.97 10.74 17.42
CA ARG A 180 -3.90 10.56 18.43
C ARG A 180 -4.48 10.44 19.85
N GLY A 181 -3.91 9.53 20.63
CA GLY A 181 -4.39 9.19 21.97
C GLY A 181 -5.57 8.22 22.02
N GLU A 182 -6.25 7.99 20.89
CA GLU A 182 -7.35 7.03 20.77
C GLU A 182 -6.86 5.66 20.32
N VAL A 183 -7.64 4.61 20.61
CA VAL A 183 -7.41 3.27 20.06
C VAL A 183 -8.08 3.21 18.68
N VAL A 184 -7.29 2.94 17.67
CA VAL A 184 -7.73 2.77 16.28
C VAL A 184 -7.84 1.28 15.98
N LEU A 185 -9.02 0.81 15.60
CA LEU A 185 -9.24 -0.59 15.23
C LEU A 185 -8.58 -0.88 13.87
N ARG A 186 -8.17 -2.14 13.66
CA ARG A 186 -7.61 -2.57 12.38
C ARG A 186 -8.62 -2.47 11.25
N GLU A 187 -9.85 -2.82 11.55
CA GLU A 187 -10.99 -2.75 10.63
C GLU A 187 -11.26 -1.30 10.19
N ASP A 188 -11.20 -0.34 11.12
CA ASP A 188 -11.35 1.09 10.79
C ASP A 188 -10.28 1.56 9.82
N LEU A 189 -9.02 1.16 10.03
CA LEU A 189 -7.94 1.46 9.09
C LEU A 189 -8.21 0.88 7.70
N LEU A 190 -8.65 -0.40 7.62
CA LEU A 190 -8.97 -1.03 6.35
C LEU A 190 -10.15 -0.35 5.64
N GLN A 191 -11.17 0.07 6.37
CA GLN A 191 -12.31 0.78 5.80
C GLN A 191 -11.91 2.19 5.35
N ASP A 192 -11.30 2.97 6.23
CA ASP A 192 -11.08 4.39 6.01
C ASP A 192 -9.88 4.67 5.09
N ILE A 193 -8.82 3.84 5.13
CA ILE A 193 -7.61 4.03 4.32
C ILE A 193 -7.61 3.16 3.07
N TRP A 194 -8.10 1.93 3.12
CA TRP A 194 -8.16 1.03 1.95
C TRP A 194 -9.52 1.05 1.26
N GLY A 195 -10.59 1.49 1.95
CA GLY A 195 -11.95 1.56 1.40
C GLY A 195 -12.65 0.22 1.31
N TYR A 196 -12.22 -0.77 2.08
CA TYR A 196 -12.93 -2.03 2.17
C TYR A 196 -14.28 -1.85 2.87
N THR A 197 -15.26 -2.63 2.44
CA THR A 197 -16.57 -2.71 3.10
C THR A 197 -16.61 -3.92 4.04
N PRO A 198 -17.49 -3.95 5.05
CA PRO A 198 -17.61 -5.09 5.97
C PRO A 198 -17.77 -6.43 5.24
N ASP A 199 -18.48 -6.45 4.09
CA ASP A 199 -18.72 -7.66 3.30
C ASP A 199 -17.48 -8.18 2.55
N ASN A 200 -16.48 -7.31 2.33
CA ASN A 200 -15.26 -7.62 1.58
C ASN A 200 -14.00 -7.34 2.40
N MET A 201 -14.07 -7.46 3.73
CA MET A 201 -12.95 -7.19 4.62
C MET A 201 -11.85 -8.25 4.45
N PRO A 202 -10.64 -7.86 4.03
CA PRO A 202 -9.53 -8.80 3.94
C PRO A 202 -8.95 -9.13 5.33
N SER A 203 -7.96 -10.02 5.35
CA SER A 203 -7.17 -10.23 6.57
C SER A 203 -6.51 -8.92 7.03
N THR A 204 -6.56 -8.64 8.32
CA THR A 204 -5.97 -7.44 8.94
C THR A 204 -4.42 -7.43 8.90
N ARG A 205 -3.78 -8.50 8.41
CA ARG A 205 -2.32 -8.62 8.29
C ARG A 205 -1.69 -7.52 7.43
N THR A 206 -2.41 -7.00 6.44
CA THR A 206 -1.94 -5.86 5.64
C THR A 206 -1.60 -4.66 6.51
N ILE A 207 -2.46 -4.35 7.51
CA ILE A 207 -2.21 -3.27 8.46
C ILE A 207 -0.99 -3.56 9.32
N ASP A 208 -0.93 -4.77 9.93
CA ASP A 208 0.16 -5.14 10.84
C ASP A 208 1.53 -4.97 10.15
N ASN A 209 1.56 -5.25 8.89
CA ASN A 209 2.74 -5.09 8.04
C ASN A 209 3.14 -3.61 7.88
N HIS A 210 2.21 -2.73 7.50
CA HIS A 210 2.51 -1.29 7.41
C HIS A 210 2.94 -0.71 8.77
N ILE A 211 2.36 -1.20 9.89
CA ILE A 211 2.79 -0.79 11.22
C ILE A 211 4.22 -1.20 11.53
N VAL A 212 4.63 -2.42 11.12
CA VAL A 212 6.04 -2.84 11.28
C VAL A 212 6.97 -1.89 10.54
N ASN A 213 6.66 -1.49 9.30
CA ASN A 213 7.46 -0.55 8.52
C ASN A 213 7.50 0.85 9.14
N LEU A 214 6.35 1.35 9.56
CA LEU A 214 6.29 2.64 10.23
C LEU A 214 7.14 2.64 11.51
N ARG A 215 7.08 1.57 12.32
CA ARG A 215 7.93 1.44 13.51
C ARG A 215 9.41 1.44 13.17
N LYS A 216 9.84 0.74 12.10
CA LYS A 216 11.25 0.76 11.66
C LYS A 216 11.75 2.17 11.35
N LYS A 217 10.89 3.03 10.83
CA LYS A 217 11.21 4.41 10.44
C LYS A 217 11.09 5.40 11.59
N LEU A 218 10.09 5.24 12.45
CA LEU A 218 9.73 6.23 13.47
C LEU A 218 10.27 5.91 14.85
N GLU A 219 10.28 4.64 15.27
CA GLU A 219 10.72 4.24 16.61
C GLU A 219 12.26 4.23 16.74
N ASP A 220 12.77 4.45 17.94
CA ASP A 220 14.18 4.25 18.25
C ASP A 220 14.44 2.77 18.58
N ASP A 221 13.48 2.08 19.17
CA ASP A 221 13.51 0.65 19.45
C ASP A 221 12.17 0.01 18.99
N GLN A 222 12.25 -0.79 17.94
CA GLN A 222 11.07 -1.46 17.36
C GLN A 222 10.47 -2.53 18.29
N ALA A 223 11.30 -3.13 19.15
CA ALA A 223 10.83 -4.15 20.10
C ALA A 223 10.04 -3.53 21.25
N ASN A 224 10.34 -2.26 21.59
CA ASN A 224 9.67 -1.48 22.62
C ASN A 224 9.11 -0.16 22.05
N PRO A 225 8.10 -0.22 21.18
CA PRO A 225 7.57 0.96 20.49
C PRO A 225 6.93 1.94 21.49
N LYS A 226 7.17 3.25 21.27
CA LYS A 226 6.65 4.36 22.10
C LYS A 226 5.78 5.34 21.32
N ILE A 227 5.70 5.20 20.01
CA ILE A 227 4.92 6.06 19.13
C ILE A 227 3.67 5.32 18.65
N ILE A 228 3.83 4.10 18.13
CA ILE A 228 2.72 3.27 17.65
C ILE A 228 2.60 2.05 18.57
N LEU A 229 1.71 2.12 19.55
CA LEU A 229 1.49 1.07 20.55
C LEU A 229 0.53 0.02 20.01
N SER A 230 0.78 -1.27 20.32
CA SER A 230 -0.18 -2.35 20.05
C SER A 230 -1.14 -2.50 21.19
N ILE A 231 -2.44 -2.47 20.92
CA ILE A 231 -3.50 -2.77 21.88
C ILE A 231 -4.03 -4.17 21.56
N ARG A 232 -3.72 -5.12 22.43
CA ARG A 232 -4.03 -6.54 22.23
C ARG A 232 -5.53 -6.76 21.98
N GLY A 233 -5.86 -7.46 20.89
CA GLY A 233 -7.24 -7.78 20.53
C GLY A 233 -8.05 -6.63 19.92
N ALA A 234 -7.49 -5.40 19.85
CA ALA A 234 -8.19 -4.24 19.30
C ALA A 234 -7.47 -3.65 18.06
N GLY A 235 -6.30 -3.07 18.22
CA GLY A 235 -5.65 -2.36 17.15
C GLY A 235 -4.40 -1.65 17.60
N TYR A 236 -4.32 -0.36 17.28
CA TYR A 236 -3.15 0.45 17.54
C TYR A 236 -3.53 1.79 18.19
N LYS A 237 -2.63 2.34 18.95
CA LYS A 237 -2.73 3.68 19.53
C LYS A 237 -1.51 4.49 19.13
N PHE A 238 -1.72 5.70 18.63
CA PHE A 238 -0.67 6.66 18.32
C PHE A 238 -0.45 7.56 19.55
N ASP A 239 0.72 7.43 20.18
CA ASP A 239 1.03 8.06 21.47
C ASP A 239 2.17 9.07 21.32
N VAL A 240 1.82 10.34 21.04
CA VAL A 240 2.75 11.44 20.74
C VAL A 240 2.38 12.71 21.48
#